data_eb8c0e2acb06629fcf8dda348abe51b0
#
_entry.id   eb8c0e2acb06629fcf8dda348abe51b0
#
_cell.length_a   1.000
_cell.length_b   1.000
_cell.length_c   1.000
_cell.angle_alpha   90.00
_cell.angle_beta   90.00
_cell.angle_gamma   90.00
#
_symmetry.space_group_name_H-M   'P 1'
#
loop_
_entity.id
_entity.type
_entity.pdbx_description
1 polymer ?
#
loop_
_entity_poly.entity_id
_entity_poly.type
_entity_poly.pdbx_seq_one_letter_code
_entity_poly.pdbx_strand_id
1 'polypeptide(L)'
;MAPSLPAEVLYMILDQLRDERDYNTIYQFALCSKYFTEPALTILYQLYDTAPVTGGGATEDEQIKARRTGGSVEDAKRQQERTIWKWAAMWRSVILSAIDQTYLPYCNYIRHLNLEDLSDLLSHSGFKDKTHDYFFTSELREAAGQHNWNRRLRSRSAQDFPLLVTGLGSAIIKNTNSIRGLSCNISTDTLSDWLEHLPSLQTLSIWDGGNLTQPVGNKIRNHCPQFKRITAYRWASNGPWHTEAESERFLNELRPHTLEHFEVISFNFLSSDSISGLSTHLSSLTELKLTSLGLNAIASLPSLTAPPALRALALTDSKVLVDNDLVDSIITRLGQWIHSCKALKELHIRRFVFDPNTLLSQALANGGPRLTTLSLSDYVASEARDFHETLGSQKTLQNLYLSGEGMEPVEDNVHLVQAFAELNEIRVLELKGVSNGFTQDHVMALVALIPRVERLWIDGDYFDDSIWLAFSCLSKLRSLVIQALSEFSEQAIISFVTKLKSGSHGFNLSIMNSVTEANLSEDAQKSIRDILIGGLFEFGLAQEEFSDMSSEEFSD
;
A
#
# COMPACT_ATOMS: atom_id res chain seq x y z
N MET A 1 -46.32 6.52 11.28
CA MET A 1 -45.20 5.78 10.70
C MET A 1 -43.99 6.73 10.75
N ALA A 2 -42.91 6.34 11.40
CA ALA A 2 -41.69 7.13 11.29
C ALA A 2 -41.20 7.11 9.84
N PRO A 3 -40.71 8.23 9.28
CA PRO A 3 -40.17 8.25 7.93
C PRO A 3 -39.03 7.25 7.84
N SER A 4 -39.14 6.25 6.98
CA SER A 4 -38.04 5.32 6.70
C SER A 4 -36.98 6.08 5.91
N LEU A 5 -35.73 6.00 6.33
CA LEU A 5 -34.59 6.50 5.55
C LEU A 5 -34.62 5.83 4.16
N PRO A 6 -34.41 6.59 3.06
CA PRO A 6 -34.20 5.98 1.75
C PRO A 6 -33.01 4.98 1.79
N ALA A 7 -33.14 3.87 1.04
CA ALA A 7 -32.11 2.83 1.04
C ALA A 7 -30.72 3.37 0.63
N GLU A 8 -30.68 4.30 -0.31
CA GLU A 8 -29.45 4.95 -0.78
C GLU A 8 -28.72 5.69 0.34
N VAL A 9 -29.47 6.44 1.17
CA VAL A 9 -28.89 7.17 2.31
C VAL A 9 -28.37 6.19 3.35
N LEU A 10 -29.08 5.08 3.57
CA LEU A 10 -28.65 4.04 4.49
C LEU A 10 -27.33 3.40 4.03
N TYR A 11 -27.21 3.07 2.74
CA TYR A 11 -25.96 2.54 2.20
C TYR A 11 -24.82 3.56 2.28
N MET A 12 -25.06 4.85 2.04
CA MET A 12 -24.03 5.89 2.20
C MET A 12 -23.51 5.96 3.64
N ILE A 13 -24.39 5.87 4.64
CA ILE A 13 -23.99 5.87 6.06
C ILE A 13 -23.17 4.61 6.38
N LEU A 14 -23.63 3.45 5.92
CA LEU A 14 -22.95 2.19 6.17
C LEU A 14 -21.58 2.10 5.45
N ASP A 15 -21.48 2.66 4.24
CA ASP A 15 -20.23 2.77 3.50
C ASP A 15 -19.23 3.69 4.24
N GLN A 16 -19.68 4.82 4.79
CA GLN A 16 -18.85 5.70 5.59
C GLN A 16 -18.33 4.97 6.85
N LEU A 17 -19.19 4.26 7.58
CA LEU A 17 -18.79 3.47 8.75
C LEU A 17 -17.79 2.36 8.38
N ARG A 18 -17.94 1.74 7.20
CA ARG A 18 -16.98 0.78 6.67
C ARG A 18 -15.61 1.43 6.44
N ASP A 19 -15.59 2.60 5.79
CA ASP A 19 -14.36 3.31 5.48
C ASP A 19 -13.64 3.78 6.76
N GLU A 20 -14.41 4.09 7.81
CA GLU A 20 -13.91 4.35 9.17
C GLU A 20 -13.56 3.07 9.95
N ARG A 21 -13.82 1.88 9.39
CA ARG A 21 -13.66 0.57 10.03
C ARG A 21 -14.45 0.39 11.33
N ASP A 22 -15.57 1.10 11.49
CA ASP A 22 -16.46 0.94 12.64
C ASP A 22 -17.45 -0.23 12.45
N TYR A 23 -16.90 -1.43 12.35
CA TYR A 23 -17.67 -2.67 12.19
C TYR A 23 -18.60 -2.94 13.37
N ASN A 24 -18.28 -2.41 14.56
CA ASN A 24 -19.14 -2.59 15.72
C ASN A 24 -20.44 -1.82 15.55
N THR A 25 -20.40 -0.58 15.09
CA THR A 25 -21.62 0.21 14.80
C THR A 25 -22.42 -0.42 13.68
N ILE A 26 -21.79 -0.91 12.59
CA ILE A 26 -22.49 -1.63 11.51
C ILE A 26 -23.21 -2.88 12.07
N TYR A 27 -22.56 -3.64 12.95
CA TYR A 27 -23.19 -4.80 13.60
C TYR A 27 -24.39 -4.40 14.48
N GLN A 28 -24.30 -3.33 15.25
CA GLN A 28 -25.41 -2.82 16.04
C GLN A 28 -26.58 -2.37 15.13
N PHE A 29 -26.31 -1.76 13.99
CA PHE A 29 -27.33 -1.45 12.98
C PHE A 29 -28.08 -2.70 12.52
N ALA A 30 -27.35 -3.80 12.26
CA ALA A 30 -27.97 -5.07 11.87
C ALA A 30 -28.96 -5.61 12.91
N LEU A 31 -28.74 -5.31 14.19
CA LEU A 31 -29.57 -5.76 15.32
C LEU A 31 -30.76 -4.83 15.60
N CYS A 32 -30.74 -3.56 15.14
CA CYS A 32 -31.77 -2.57 15.47
C CYS A 32 -33.15 -2.88 14.88
N SER A 33 -33.22 -3.33 13.64
CA SER A 33 -34.50 -3.67 12.98
C SER A 33 -34.25 -4.52 11.74
N LYS A 34 -35.30 -5.28 11.34
CA LYS A 34 -35.25 -6.09 10.10
C LYS A 34 -34.99 -5.24 8.84
N TYR A 35 -35.38 -3.97 8.84
CA TYR A 35 -35.10 -3.05 7.74
C TYR A 35 -33.61 -2.75 7.57
N PHE A 36 -32.85 -2.66 8.66
CA PHE A 36 -31.42 -2.40 8.64
C PHE A 36 -30.57 -3.67 8.52
N THR A 37 -31.14 -4.85 8.84
CA THR A 37 -30.38 -6.10 8.90
C THR A 37 -29.69 -6.42 7.58
N GLU A 38 -30.42 -6.48 6.47
CA GLU A 38 -29.84 -6.86 5.18
C GLU A 38 -28.81 -5.86 4.66
N PRO A 39 -29.05 -4.54 4.64
CA PRO A 39 -28.04 -3.56 4.27
C PRO A 39 -26.78 -3.62 5.14
N ALA A 40 -26.94 -3.70 6.46
CA ALA A 40 -25.82 -3.76 7.38
C ALA A 40 -25.00 -5.06 7.23
N LEU A 41 -25.66 -6.21 7.07
CA LEU A 41 -24.98 -7.48 6.79
C LEU A 41 -24.27 -7.46 5.43
N THR A 42 -24.89 -6.86 4.42
CA THR A 42 -24.25 -6.71 3.10
C THR A 42 -22.92 -5.97 3.21
N ILE A 43 -22.86 -4.90 3.97
CA ILE A 43 -21.62 -4.15 4.19
C ILE A 43 -20.66 -4.90 5.12
N LEU A 44 -21.15 -5.48 6.21
CA LEU A 44 -20.33 -6.20 7.20
C LEU A 44 -19.61 -7.41 6.58
N TYR A 45 -20.26 -8.13 5.67
CA TYR A 45 -19.72 -9.32 5.02
C TYR A 45 -19.04 -9.03 3.66
N GLN A 46 -18.97 -7.78 3.23
CA GLN A 46 -18.09 -7.37 2.14
C GLN A 46 -16.66 -7.43 2.65
N LEU A 47 -16.01 -8.56 2.50
CA LEU A 47 -14.59 -8.70 2.87
C LEU A 47 -13.75 -7.84 1.91
N TYR A 48 -12.91 -6.99 2.47
CA TYR A 48 -11.98 -6.11 1.74
C TYR A 48 -10.54 -6.59 1.94
N ASP A 49 -9.64 -6.10 1.09
CA ASP A 49 -8.21 -6.46 1.08
C ASP A 49 -7.48 -6.18 2.41
N THR A 50 -8.06 -5.34 3.26
CA THR A 50 -7.49 -4.98 4.56
C THR A 50 -8.36 -5.46 5.71
N ALA A 51 -8.34 -6.74 6.00
CA ALA A 51 -9.02 -7.27 7.18
C ALA A 51 -8.33 -6.87 8.49
N PRO A 52 -9.11 -6.68 9.58
CA PRO A 52 -8.56 -6.19 10.86
C PRO A 52 -7.59 -7.14 11.54
N VAL A 53 -7.57 -8.42 11.15
CA VAL A 53 -6.77 -9.47 11.81
C VAL A 53 -5.42 -9.68 11.15
N THR A 54 -5.32 -9.43 9.85
CA THR A 54 -4.15 -9.79 9.04
C THR A 54 -3.17 -8.65 8.82
N GLY A 55 -3.59 -7.42 9.06
CA GLY A 55 -2.64 -6.33 9.17
C GLY A 55 -1.79 -6.54 10.43
N GLY A 56 -0.61 -7.15 10.32
CA GLY A 56 0.37 -7.19 11.42
C GLY A 56 0.57 -5.79 12.05
N GLY A 57 0.31 -4.74 11.27
CA GLY A 57 0.20 -3.36 11.71
C GLY A 57 -0.96 -3.07 12.68
N ALA A 58 -2.10 -3.76 12.59
CA ALA A 58 -3.21 -3.50 13.53
C ALA A 58 -2.89 -3.95 14.96
N THR A 59 -2.13 -5.04 15.11
CA THR A 59 -1.66 -5.53 16.42
C THR A 59 -0.52 -4.68 16.99
N GLU A 60 0.38 -4.20 16.14
CA GLU A 60 1.43 -3.25 16.55
C GLU A 60 0.83 -1.89 16.86
N ASP A 61 -0.05 -1.36 16.02
CA ASP A 61 -0.76 -0.09 16.26
C ASP A 61 -1.64 -0.14 17.50
N GLU A 62 -2.33 -1.27 17.78
CA GLU A 62 -3.11 -1.45 19.01
C GLU A 62 -2.21 -1.58 20.24
N GLN A 63 -1.07 -2.25 20.16
CA GLN A 63 -0.08 -2.30 21.24
C GLN A 63 0.59 -0.94 21.46
N ILE A 64 0.90 -0.23 20.41
CA ILE A 64 1.43 1.15 20.47
C ILE A 64 0.36 2.07 21.05
N LYS A 65 -0.89 1.98 20.60
CA LYS A 65 -2.02 2.73 21.16
C LYS A 65 -2.22 2.41 22.65
N ALA A 66 -2.22 1.14 23.04
CA ALA A 66 -2.36 0.73 24.43
C ALA A 66 -1.21 1.26 25.32
N ARG A 67 0.04 1.20 24.83
CA ARG A 67 1.19 1.81 25.53
C ARG A 67 1.05 3.33 25.67
N ARG A 68 0.51 4.01 24.64
CA ARG A 68 0.32 5.46 24.61
C ARG A 68 -0.86 5.93 25.49
N THR A 69 -1.91 5.13 25.64
CA THR A 69 -3.08 5.46 26.47
C THR A 69 -2.96 5.02 27.92
N GLY A 70 -1.80 4.48 28.35
CA GLY A 70 -1.61 3.97 29.71
C GLY A 70 -2.41 2.70 30.00
N GLY A 71 -2.91 2.02 28.97
CA GLY A 71 -3.63 0.75 29.08
C GLY A 71 -2.70 -0.40 29.49
N SER A 72 -3.22 -1.35 30.26
CA SER A 72 -2.42 -2.51 30.66
C SER A 72 -2.17 -3.43 29.46
N VAL A 73 -1.01 -4.09 29.44
CA VAL A 73 -0.67 -5.10 28.41
C VAL A 73 -1.73 -6.24 28.40
N GLU A 74 -2.35 -6.51 29.56
CA GLU A 74 -3.42 -7.50 29.66
C GLU A 74 -4.72 -7.07 28.97
N ASP A 75 -5.06 -5.79 28.99
CA ASP A 75 -6.25 -5.27 28.30
C ASP A 75 -6.06 -5.29 26.79
N ALA A 76 -4.88 -4.95 26.29
CA ALA A 76 -4.52 -5.08 24.87
C ALA A 76 -4.62 -6.54 24.42
N LYS A 77 -4.10 -7.48 25.21
CA LYS A 77 -4.20 -8.92 24.93
C LYS A 77 -5.65 -9.41 24.89
N ARG A 78 -6.47 -9.02 25.86
CA ARG A 78 -7.91 -9.35 25.89
C ARG A 78 -8.65 -8.78 24.68
N GLN A 79 -8.31 -7.56 24.28
CA GLN A 79 -8.89 -6.94 23.08
C GLN A 79 -8.52 -7.71 21.81
N GLN A 80 -7.26 -8.10 21.68
CA GLN A 80 -6.78 -8.94 20.57
C GLN A 80 -7.51 -10.29 20.53
N GLU A 81 -7.64 -11.00 21.67
CA GLU A 81 -8.38 -12.26 21.75
C GLU A 81 -9.85 -12.09 21.32
N ARG A 82 -10.50 -10.98 21.69
CA ARG A 82 -11.88 -10.65 21.26
C ARG A 82 -11.95 -10.40 19.76
N THR A 83 -10.97 -9.70 19.18
CA THR A 83 -10.91 -9.42 17.74
C THR A 83 -10.77 -10.73 16.96
N ILE A 84 -9.84 -11.60 17.36
CA ILE A 84 -9.63 -12.91 16.73
C ILE A 84 -10.91 -13.77 16.83
N TRP A 85 -11.56 -13.78 17.97
CA TRP A 85 -12.80 -14.54 18.14
C TRP A 85 -13.92 -14.03 17.24
N LYS A 86 -14.13 -12.70 17.14
CA LYS A 86 -15.13 -12.10 16.24
C LYS A 86 -14.85 -12.45 14.78
N TRP A 87 -13.58 -12.40 14.39
CA TRP A 87 -13.16 -12.72 13.03
C TRP A 87 -13.36 -14.19 12.70
N ALA A 88 -13.00 -15.08 13.63
CA ALA A 88 -13.29 -16.51 13.53
C ALA A 88 -14.80 -16.79 13.42
N ALA A 89 -15.62 -16.09 14.20
CA ALA A 89 -17.07 -16.23 14.14
C ALA A 89 -17.64 -15.77 12.77
N MET A 90 -17.10 -14.71 12.19
CA MET A 90 -17.49 -14.24 10.87
C MET A 90 -17.12 -15.25 9.79
N TRP A 91 -15.87 -15.69 9.72
CA TRP A 91 -15.46 -16.74 8.76
C TRP A 91 -16.27 -18.03 8.91
N ARG A 92 -16.51 -18.45 10.15
CA ARG A 92 -17.34 -19.62 10.43
C ARG A 92 -18.74 -19.47 9.87
N SER A 93 -19.39 -18.30 10.07
CA SER A 93 -20.72 -18.06 9.55
C SER A 93 -20.76 -18.07 8.02
N VAL A 94 -19.74 -17.54 7.36
CA VAL A 94 -19.57 -17.56 5.89
C VAL A 94 -19.48 -18.99 5.37
N ILE A 95 -18.60 -19.80 5.97
CA ILE A 95 -18.35 -21.18 5.53
C ILE A 95 -19.58 -22.07 5.79
N LEU A 96 -20.19 -21.97 6.98
CA LEU A 96 -21.40 -22.72 7.29
C LEU A 96 -22.57 -22.29 6.38
N SER A 97 -22.67 -21.02 6.02
CA SER A 97 -23.65 -20.53 5.07
C SER A 97 -23.44 -21.12 3.67
N ALA A 98 -22.20 -21.31 3.25
CA ALA A 98 -21.89 -21.91 1.96
C ALA A 98 -22.29 -23.40 1.88
N ILE A 99 -22.51 -24.06 3.00
CA ILE A 99 -22.98 -25.45 3.10
C ILE A 99 -24.42 -25.55 3.66
N ASP A 100 -25.20 -24.47 3.55
CA ASP A 100 -26.61 -24.39 3.97
C ASP A 100 -26.85 -24.69 5.47
N GLN A 101 -25.87 -24.43 6.34
CA GLN A 101 -25.95 -24.66 7.79
C GLN A 101 -26.22 -23.38 8.59
N THR A 102 -26.73 -22.33 7.95
CA THR A 102 -27.11 -21.07 8.60
C THR A 102 -28.50 -20.60 8.18
N TYR A 103 -29.12 -19.77 9.04
CA TYR A 103 -30.44 -19.21 8.74
C TYR A 103 -30.39 -18.14 7.62
N LEU A 104 -29.30 -17.36 7.55
CA LEU A 104 -29.10 -16.33 6.54
C LEU A 104 -27.98 -16.74 5.57
N PRO A 105 -28.08 -16.36 4.28
CA PRO A 105 -27.11 -16.72 3.27
C PRO A 105 -25.87 -15.78 3.32
N TYR A 106 -25.10 -15.82 4.42
CA TYR A 106 -23.96 -14.91 4.66
C TYR A 106 -22.91 -14.97 3.54
N CYS A 107 -22.69 -16.14 2.93
CA CYS A 107 -21.77 -16.29 1.81
C CYS A 107 -22.16 -15.44 0.60
N ASN A 108 -23.45 -15.16 0.39
CA ASN A 108 -23.93 -14.35 -0.74
C ASN A 108 -23.65 -12.85 -0.58
N TYR A 109 -23.30 -12.40 0.62
CA TYR A 109 -22.91 -11.00 0.86
C TYR A 109 -21.44 -10.73 0.54
N ILE A 110 -20.59 -11.76 0.45
CA ILE A 110 -19.16 -11.61 0.13
C ILE A 110 -19.00 -11.05 -1.28
N ARG A 111 -18.15 -10.06 -1.43
CA ARG A 111 -17.74 -9.50 -2.72
C ARG A 111 -16.26 -9.73 -2.99
N HIS A 112 -15.46 -9.75 -1.96
CA HIS A 112 -14.03 -10.06 -2.01
C HIS A 112 -13.73 -11.23 -1.10
N LEU A 113 -13.20 -12.32 -1.65
CA LEU A 113 -12.81 -13.51 -0.91
C LEU A 113 -11.28 -13.51 -0.76
N ASN A 114 -10.81 -13.14 0.43
CA ASN A 114 -9.39 -13.17 0.77
C ASN A 114 -9.05 -14.42 1.58
N LEU A 115 -8.50 -15.44 0.91
CA LEU A 115 -8.14 -16.70 1.54
C LEU A 115 -6.80 -16.64 2.30
N GLU A 116 -5.96 -15.65 2.02
CA GLU A 116 -4.76 -15.38 2.81
C GLU A 116 -5.15 -14.93 4.22
N ASP A 117 -6.16 -14.08 4.34
CA ASP A 117 -6.77 -13.68 5.59
C ASP A 117 -7.23 -14.86 6.44
N LEU A 118 -7.90 -15.83 5.79
CA LEU A 118 -8.32 -17.06 6.47
C LEU A 118 -7.11 -17.88 6.91
N SER A 119 -6.09 -17.98 6.08
CA SER A 119 -4.84 -18.68 6.40
C SER A 119 -4.13 -18.04 7.59
N ASP A 120 -4.04 -16.72 7.62
CA ASP A 120 -3.42 -15.96 8.70
C ASP A 120 -4.21 -16.10 10.01
N LEU A 121 -5.54 -16.02 9.94
CA LEU A 121 -6.39 -16.30 11.10
C LEU A 121 -6.12 -17.69 11.69
N LEU A 122 -6.09 -18.73 10.85
CA LEU A 122 -5.91 -20.11 11.29
C LEU A 122 -4.50 -20.38 11.83
N SER A 123 -3.48 -19.68 11.32
CA SER A 123 -2.09 -19.79 11.78
C SER A 123 -1.79 -18.89 12.98
N HIS A 124 -2.66 -17.92 13.28
CA HIS A 124 -2.43 -16.93 14.33
C HIS A 124 -2.26 -17.58 15.72
N SER A 125 -1.26 -17.11 16.48
CA SER A 125 -0.95 -17.65 17.80
C SER A 125 -2.10 -17.57 18.82
N GLY A 126 -3.02 -16.62 18.65
CA GLY A 126 -4.23 -16.46 19.47
C GLY A 126 -5.43 -17.30 19.02
N PHE A 127 -5.34 -17.95 17.85
CA PHE A 127 -6.36 -18.88 17.37
C PHE A 127 -6.17 -20.26 18.01
N LYS A 128 -6.51 -20.39 19.31
CA LYS A 128 -6.26 -21.58 20.13
C LYS A 128 -7.48 -21.95 20.96
N ASP A 129 -7.41 -23.13 21.56
CA ASP A 129 -8.32 -23.60 22.59
C ASP A 129 -9.80 -23.37 22.22
N LYS A 130 -10.49 -22.53 22.98
CA LYS A 130 -11.93 -22.28 22.82
C LYS A 130 -12.29 -21.71 21.44
N THR A 131 -11.46 -20.83 20.85
CA THR A 131 -11.71 -20.26 19.52
C THR A 131 -11.55 -21.31 18.44
N HIS A 132 -10.54 -22.16 18.54
CA HIS A 132 -10.34 -23.29 17.65
C HIS A 132 -11.50 -24.28 17.71
N ASP A 133 -11.91 -24.70 18.91
CA ASP A 133 -12.99 -25.67 19.10
C ASP A 133 -14.35 -25.10 18.65
N TYR A 134 -14.58 -23.81 18.86
CA TYR A 134 -15.75 -23.12 18.35
C TYR A 134 -15.77 -23.08 16.82
N PHE A 135 -14.63 -22.82 16.19
CA PHE A 135 -14.53 -22.72 14.73
C PHE A 135 -14.72 -24.06 14.05
N PHE A 136 -14.02 -25.10 14.48
CA PHE A 136 -14.02 -26.42 13.85
C PHE A 136 -15.13 -27.34 14.37
N THR A 137 -16.36 -27.15 13.90
CA THR A 137 -17.45 -28.11 14.10
C THR A 137 -17.33 -29.32 13.17
N SER A 138 -18.15 -30.37 13.41
CA SER A 138 -18.21 -31.57 12.55
C SER A 138 -18.51 -31.22 11.10
N GLU A 139 -19.49 -30.35 10.89
CA GLU A 139 -19.97 -29.91 9.57
C GLU A 139 -18.88 -29.18 8.79
N LEU A 140 -18.13 -28.30 9.49
CA LEU A 140 -17.06 -27.54 8.88
C LEU A 140 -15.86 -28.40 8.51
N ARG A 141 -15.57 -29.43 9.32
CA ARG A 141 -14.54 -30.43 9.02
C ARG A 141 -14.91 -31.29 7.81
N GLU A 142 -16.16 -31.64 7.66
CA GLU A 142 -16.67 -32.39 6.51
C GLU A 142 -16.61 -31.54 5.23
N ALA A 143 -17.01 -30.27 5.27
CA ALA A 143 -16.91 -29.33 4.18
C ALA A 143 -15.48 -29.14 3.67
N ALA A 144 -14.49 -29.21 4.55
CA ALA A 144 -13.06 -29.16 4.20
C ALA A 144 -12.55 -30.42 3.50
N GLY A 145 -13.40 -31.44 3.27
CA GLY A 145 -13.08 -32.64 2.49
C GLY A 145 -12.12 -33.63 3.18
N GLN A 146 -11.96 -33.56 4.50
CA GLN A 146 -10.96 -34.37 5.20
C GLN A 146 -11.55 -35.29 6.27
N HIS A 147 -11.74 -36.56 5.92
CA HIS A 147 -12.20 -37.59 6.86
C HIS A 147 -11.17 -37.96 7.96
N ASN A 148 -9.88 -37.62 7.81
CA ASN A 148 -8.80 -37.95 8.76
C ASN A 148 -8.26 -36.76 9.56
N TRP A 149 -9.07 -35.75 9.77
CA TRP A 149 -8.72 -34.47 10.35
C TRP A 149 -8.10 -34.53 11.76
N ASN A 150 -8.67 -35.36 12.65
CA ASN A 150 -8.22 -35.46 14.05
C ASN A 150 -6.76 -35.91 14.23
N ARG A 151 -6.18 -36.58 13.23
CA ARG A 151 -4.80 -37.06 13.27
C ARG A 151 -3.81 -35.99 12.80
N ARG A 152 -4.22 -35.13 11.87
CA ARG A 152 -3.37 -34.11 11.23
C ARG A 152 -3.32 -32.80 12.03
N LEU A 153 -4.42 -32.33 12.61
CA LEU A 153 -4.43 -31.13 13.45
C LEU A 153 -3.62 -31.28 14.75
N ARG A 154 -3.46 -32.48 15.26
CA ARG A 154 -2.59 -32.73 16.42
C ARG A 154 -1.10 -32.60 16.09
N SER A 155 -0.70 -32.78 14.84
CA SER A 155 0.70 -32.66 14.41
C SER A 155 1.14 -31.22 14.14
N ARG A 156 0.19 -30.23 14.02
CA ARG A 156 0.49 -28.82 13.69
C ARG A 156 1.52 -28.66 12.56
N SER A 157 1.49 -29.54 11.58
CA SER A 157 2.38 -29.41 10.43
C SER A 157 1.92 -28.22 9.59
N ALA A 158 2.83 -27.28 9.32
CA ALA A 158 2.58 -26.12 8.47
C ALA A 158 2.08 -26.50 7.06
N GLN A 159 2.24 -27.76 6.67
CA GLN A 159 1.82 -28.30 5.36
C GLN A 159 0.31 -28.59 5.26
N ASP A 160 -0.41 -28.67 6.38
CA ASP A 160 -1.84 -29.03 6.37
C ASP A 160 -2.77 -27.82 6.18
N PHE A 161 -2.31 -26.60 6.52
CA PHE A 161 -3.13 -25.37 6.40
C PHE A 161 -3.51 -25.01 4.96
N PRO A 162 -2.62 -25.05 3.97
CA PRO A 162 -2.98 -24.72 2.58
C PRO A 162 -4.10 -25.61 2.03
N LEU A 163 -4.07 -26.92 2.34
CA LEU A 163 -5.10 -27.86 1.91
C LEU A 163 -6.45 -27.56 2.56
N LEU A 164 -6.44 -27.17 3.84
CA LEU A 164 -7.63 -26.77 4.56
C LEU A 164 -8.25 -25.52 3.96
N VAL A 165 -7.46 -24.46 3.78
CA VAL A 165 -7.91 -23.20 3.20
C VAL A 165 -8.47 -23.43 1.78
N THR A 166 -7.80 -24.27 1.00
CA THR A 166 -8.28 -24.68 -0.34
C THR A 166 -9.63 -25.39 -0.28
N GLY A 167 -9.82 -26.32 0.65
CA GLY A 167 -11.08 -27.04 0.82
C GLY A 167 -12.22 -26.13 1.23
N LEU A 168 -11.99 -25.26 2.21
CA LEU A 168 -12.96 -24.26 2.66
C LEU A 168 -13.28 -23.22 1.57
N GLY A 169 -12.25 -22.74 0.86
CA GLY A 169 -12.40 -21.86 -0.30
C GLY A 169 -13.25 -22.49 -1.39
N SER A 170 -13.03 -23.76 -1.70
CA SER A 170 -13.84 -24.51 -2.69
C SER A 170 -15.30 -24.60 -2.29
N ALA A 171 -15.60 -24.81 -0.99
CA ALA A 171 -16.98 -24.85 -0.50
C ALA A 171 -17.68 -23.49 -0.66
N ILE A 172 -16.98 -22.39 -0.39
CA ILE A 172 -17.52 -21.04 -0.56
C ILE A 172 -17.74 -20.74 -2.05
N ILE A 173 -16.74 -20.96 -2.90
CA ILE A 173 -16.75 -20.57 -4.32
C ILE A 173 -17.84 -21.32 -5.09
N LYS A 174 -18.02 -22.62 -4.83
CA LYS A 174 -19.05 -23.43 -5.51
C LYS A 174 -20.48 -22.98 -5.20
N ASN A 175 -20.69 -22.31 -4.07
CA ASN A 175 -22.01 -21.92 -3.59
C ASN A 175 -22.22 -20.39 -3.58
N THR A 176 -21.30 -19.61 -4.18
CA THR A 176 -21.35 -18.14 -4.16
C THR A 176 -20.99 -17.55 -5.51
N ASN A 177 -21.93 -16.88 -6.18
CA ASN A 177 -21.69 -16.22 -7.50
C ASN A 177 -21.44 -14.72 -7.37
N SER A 178 -21.46 -14.18 -6.16
CA SER A 178 -21.35 -12.74 -5.90
C SER A 178 -19.92 -12.23 -5.77
N ILE A 179 -18.92 -13.11 -5.81
CA ILE A 179 -17.51 -12.80 -5.63
C ILE A 179 -17.01 -12.00 -6.83
N ARG A 180 -16.49 -10.79 -6.55
CA ARG A 180 -15.87 -9.89 -7.53
C ARG A 180 -14.36 -9.84 -7.42
N GLY A 181 -13.82 -10.10 -6.23
CA GLY A 181 -12.39 -10.17 -5.96
C GLY A 181 -12.02 -11.48 -5.30
N LEU A 182 -10.89 -12.05 -5.73
CA LEU A 182 -10.30 -13.25 -5.15
C LEU A 182 -8.83 -12.99 -4.83
N SER A 183 -8.46 -13.18 -3.55
CA SER A 183 -7.06 -13.17 -3.10
C SER A 183 -6.70 -14.54 -2.57
N CYS A 184 -5.67 -15.18 -3.14
CA CYS A 184 -5.37 -16.56 -2.82
C CYS A 184 -3.91 -16.96 -3.15
N ASN A 185 -3.46 -18.01 -2.45
CA ASN A 185 -2.21 -18.71 -2.73
C ASN A 185 -2.52 -20.19 -3.00
N ILE A 186 -2.83 -20.53 -4.24
CA ILE A 186 -3.30 -21.85 -4.66
C ILE A 186 -2.60 -22.32 -5.93
N SER A 187 -2.71 -23.62 -6.21
CA SER A 187 -2.19 -24.20 -7.45
C SER A 187 -2.99 -23.80 -8.68
N THR A 188 -2.35 -23.84 -9.84
CA THR A 188 -2.95 -23.59 -11.16
C THR A 188 -4.21 -24.43 -11.42
N ASP A 189 -4.20 -25.71 -11.06
CA ASP A 189 -5.33 -26.63 -11.27
C ASP A 189 -6.54 -26.19 -10.42
N THR A 190 -6.32 -25.89 -9.13
CA THR A 190 -7.37 -25.43 -8.24
C THR A 190 -7.96 -24.10 -8.72
N LEU A 191 -7.11 -23.16 -9.15
CA LEU A 191 -7.56 -21.88 -9.68
C LEU A 191 -8.42 -22.09 -10.93
N SER A 192 -7.98 -22.95 -11.85
CA SER A 192 -8.72 -23.28 -13.06
C SER A 192 -10.12 -23.82 -12.78
N ASP A 193 -10.26 -24.71 -11.78
CA ASP A 193 -11.55 -25.26 -11.37
C ASP A 193 -12.45 -24.19 -10.76
N TRP A 194 -11.90 -23.28 -9.95
CA TRP A 194 -12.65 -22.23 -9.29
C TRP A 194 -13.19 -21.18 -10.26
N LEU A 195 -12.41 -20.84 -11.30
CA LEU A 195 -12.79 -19.82 -12.27
C LEU A 195 -14.12 -20.14 -13.00
N GLU A 196 -14.49 -21.43 -13.14
CA GLU A 196 -15.77 -21.84 -13.72
C GLU A 196 -16.99 -21.40 -12.87
N HIS A 197 -16.76 -21.17 -11.57
CA HIS A 197 -17.78 -20.80 -10.60
C HIS A 197 -17.78 -19.31 -10.24
N LEU A 198 -16.95 -18.48 -10.89
CA LEU A 198 -16.75 -17.05 -10.56
C LEU A 198 -17.17 -16.10 -11.71
N PRO A 199 -18.43 -16.11 -12.14
CA PRO A 199 -18.88 -15.30 -13.29
C PRO A 199 -18.82 -13.80 -13.06
N SER A 200 -18.79 -13.36 -11.80
CA SER A 200 -18.72 -11.94 -11.42
C SER A 200 -17.29 -11.45 -11.14
N LEU A 201 -16.27 -12.31 -11.29
CA LEU A 201 -14.89 -11.98 -10.94
C LEU A 201 -14.38 -10.80 -11.79
N GLN A 202 -13.85 -9.80 -11.08
CA GLN A 202 -13.24 -8.59 -11.65
C GLN A 202 -11.75 -8.48 -11.33
N THR A 203 -11.36 -8.90 -10.11
CA THR A 203 -10.01 -8.75 -9.57
C THR A 203 -9.48 -10.09 -9.10
N LEU A 204 -8.25 -10.40 -9.48
CA LEU A 204 -7.50 -11.55 -8.99
C LEU A 204 -6.21 -11.06 -8.35
N SER A 205 -6.03 -11.35 -7.07
CA SER A 205 -4.78 -11.16 -6.34
C SER A 205 -4.19 -12.52 -6.03
N ILE A 206 -2.97 -12.78 -6.48
CA ILE A 206 -2.32 -14.09 -6.35
C ILE A 206 -0.92 -13.93 -5.78
N TRP A 207 -0.51 -14.90 -4.95
CA TRP A 207 0.84 -14.88 -4.38
C TRP A 207 1.93 -14.99 -5.45
N ASP A 208 1.77 -15.92 -6.40
CA ASP A 208 2.75 -16.12 -7.46
C ASP A 208 2.08 -16.09 -8.85
N GLY A 209 2.39 -15.06 -9.63
CA GLY A 209 1.95 -14.92 -11.01
C GLY A 209 2.43 -16.04 -11.94
N GLY A 210 3.45 -16.80 -11.54
CA GLY A 210 3.88 -18.00 -12.22
C GLY A 210 2.81 -19.10 -12.31
N ASN A 211 1.77 -19.05 -11.47
CA ASN A 211 0.61 -19.94 -11.56
C ASN A 211 -0.39 -19.52 -12.64
N LEU A 212 -0.23 -18.33 -13.25
CA LEU A 212 -1.08 -17.81 -14.30
C LEU A 212 -0.57 -18.30 -15.66
N THR A 213 -1.07 -19.44 -16.09
CA THR A 213 -0.71 -20.11 -17.34
C THR A 213 -1.77 -19.91 -18.41
N GLN A 214 -1.48 -20.30 -19.66
CA GLN A 214 -2.43 -20.22 -20.76
C GLN A 214 -3.81 -20.83 -20.45
N PRO A 215 -3.93 -22.04 -19.85
CA PRO A 215 -5.23 -22.60 -19.46
C PRO A 215 -6.03 -21.72 -18.51
N VAL A 216 -5.36 -21.06 -17.55
CA VAL A 216 -6.01 -20.11 -16.61
C VAL A 216 -6.53 -18.89 -17.37
N GLY A 217 -5.74 -18.32 -18.28
CA GLY A 217 -6.17 -17.19 -19.13
C GLY A 217 -7.42 -17.54 -19.95
N ASN A 218 -7.45 -18.72 -20.53
CA ASN A 218 -8.60 -19.20 -21.29
C ASN A 218 -9.86 -19.38 -20.42
N LYS A 219 -9.71 -19.91 -19.18
CA LYS A 219 -10.82 -20.01 -18.22
C LYS A 219 -11.35 -18.64 -17.83
N ILE A 220 -10.48 -17.68 -17.52
CA ILE A 220 -10.87 -16.29 -17.23
C ILE A 220 -11.65 -15.71 -18.41
N ARG A 221 -11.14 -15.86 -19.63
CA ARG A 221 -11.80 -15.37 -20.84
C ARG A 221 -13.22 -15.91 -21.01
N ASN A 222 -13.41 -17.19 -20.73
CA ASN A 222 -14.69 -17.88 -20.98
C ASN A 222 -15.70 -17.68 -19.85
N HIS A 223 -15.25 -17.67 -18.59
CA HIS A 223 -16.14 -17.70 -17.43
C HIS A 223 -16.22 -16.37 -16.67
N CYS A 224 -15.23 -15.47 -16.78
CA CYS A 224 -15.16 -14.22 -16.04
C CYS A 224 -15.29 -12.98 -16.97
N PRO A 225 -16.49 -12.66 -17.49
CA PRO A 225 -16.67 -11.60 -18.49
C PRO A 225 -16.34 -10.18 -17.98
N GLN A 226 -16.31 -9.97 -16.69
CA GLN A 226 -16.03 -8.65 -16.07
C GLN A 226 -14.60 -8.52 -15.54
N PHE A 227 -13.73 -9.49 -15.86
CA PHE A 227 -12.36 -9.54 -15.38
C PHE A 227 -11.51 -8.39 -15.93
N LYS A 228 -10.78 -7.68 -15.04
CA LYS A 228 -10.05 -6.46 -15.41
C LYS A 228 -8.82 -6.12 -14.57
N ARG A 229 -8.57 -6.81 -13.45
CA ARG A 229 -7.47 -6.45 -12.56
C ARG A 229 -6.70 -7.69 -12.12
N ILE A 230 -5.37 -7.61 -12.21
CA ILE A 230 -4.43 -8.62 -11.72
C ILE A 230 -3.42 -7.95 -10.81
N THR A 231 -3.26 -8.52 -9.61
CA THR A 231 -2.18 -8.21 -8.69
C THR A 231 -1.46 -9.50 -8.33
N ALA A 232 -0.16 -9.59 -8.55
CA ALA A 232 0.68 -10.68 -8.11
C ALA A 232 1.66 -10.17 -7.04
N TYR A 233 1.77 -10.88 -5.92
CA TYR A 233 2.78 -10.51 -4.92
C TYR A 233 4.19 -10.67 -5.49
N ARG A 234 4.45 -11.79 -6.17
CA ARG A 234 5.66 -12.02 -6.95
C ARG A 234 5.31 -12.64 -8.30
N TRP A 235 6.23 -12.55 -9.25
CA TRP A 235 6.11 -13.25 -10.51
C TRP A 235 7.38 -14.07 -10.73
N ALA A 236 7.39 -15.30 -10.25
CA ALA A 236 8.55 -16.18 -10.31
C ALA A 236 8.40 -17.17 -11.48
N SER A 237 9.50 -17.49 -12.13
CA SER A 237 9.58 -18.61 -13.07
C SER A 237 9.90 -19.89 -12.29
N ASN A 238 8.97 -20.37 -11.47
CA ASN A 238 9.21 -21.53 -10.62
C ASN A 238 8.87 -22.83 -11.35
N GLY A 239 9.88 -23.48 -11.89
CA GLY A 239 9.82 -24.86 -12.29
C GLY A 239 10.33 -25.11 -13.71
N PRO A 240 10.67 -26.38 -14.03
CA PRO A 240 11.22 -26.76 -15.34
C PRO A 240 10.23 -26.58 -16.50
N TRP A 241 8.99 -26.23 -16.22
CA TRP A 241 7.89 -26.07 -17.18
C TRP A 241 7.47 -24.61 -17.41
N HIS A 242 7.97 -23.66 -16.63
CA HIS A 242 7.65 -22.25 -16.78
C HIS A 242 8.61 -21.64 -17.80
N THR A 243 8.22 -21.61 -19.05
CA THR A 243 8.93 -20.83 -20.06
C THR A 243 8.48 -19.37 -19.99
N GLU A 244 9.37 -18.44 -20.30
CA GLU A 244 9.04 -17.00 -20.44
C GLU A 244 7.81 -16.76 -21.31
N ALA A 245 7.59 -17.61 -22.31
CA ALA A 245 6.43 -17.60 -23.18
C ALA A 245 5.08 -17.90 -22.50
N GLU A 246 5.04 -18.51 -21.30
CA GLU A 246 3.77 -18.82 -20.63
C GLU A 246 3.07 -17.55 -20.12
N SER A 247 3.82 -16.59 -19.59
CA SER A 247 3.25 -15.31 -19.14
C SER A 247 2.70 -14.50 -20.32
N GLU A 248 3.40 -14.48 -21.45
CA GLU A 248 2.91 -13.87 -22.68
C GLU A 248 1.62 -14.55 -23.16
N ARG A 249 1.61 -15.88 -23.22
CA ARG A 249 0.43 -16.65 -23.62
C ARG A 249 -0.76 -16.40 -22.70
N PHE A 250 -0.53 -16.38 -21.39
CA PHE A 250 -1.57 -16.06 -20.42
C PHE A 250 -2.21 -14.69 -20.71
N LEU A 251 -1.39 -13.64 -20.86
CA LEU A 251 -1.88 -12.28 -21.14
C LEU A 251 -2.63 -12.19 -22.48
N ASN A 252 -2.13 -12.88 -23.51
CA ASN A 252 -2.78 -12.92 -24.82
C ASN A 252 -4.10 -13.72 -24.84
N GLU A 253 -4.27 -14.69 -23.94
CA GLU A 253 -5.52 -15.44 -23.82
C GLU A 253 -6.64 -14.66 -23.12
N LEU A 254 -6.33 -13.64 -22.34
CA LEU A 254 -7.35 -12.76 -21.74
C LEU A 254 -8.17 -12.07 -22.85
N ARG A 255 -9.37 -11.62 -22.53
CA ARG A 255 -10.16 -10.81 -23.49
C ARG A 255 -9.39 -9.56 -23.87
N PRO A 256 -9.15 -9.29 -25.15
CA PRO A 256 -8.50 -8.05 -25.57
C PRO A 256 -9.22 -6.82 -25.03
N HIS A 257 -8.46 -5.79 -24.71
CA HIS A 257 -8.98 -4.50 -24.26
C HIS A 257 -9.85 -4.54 -22.98
N THR A 258 -9.57 -5.48 -22.06
CA THR A 258 -10.31 -5.58 -20.80
C THR A 258 -9.43 -5.36 -19.57
N LEU A 259 -8.13 -5.68 -19.64
CA LEU A 259 -7.23 -5.50 -18.50
C LEU A 259 -7.00 -4.02 -18.23
N GLU A 260 -7.43 -3.54 -17.06
CA GLU A 260 -7.31 -2.15 -16.62
C GLU A 260 -6.13 -1.96 -15.65
N HIS A 261 -5.79 -2.98 -14.87
CA HIS A 261 -4.76 -2.95 -13.84
C HIS A 261 -3.89 -4.19 -13.90
N PHE A 262 -2.58 -3.98 -13.94
CA PHE A 262 -1.58 -5.05 -13.85
C PHE A 262 -0.48 -4.63 -12.88
N GLU A 263 -0.30 -5.42 -11.81
CA GLU A 263 0.65 -5.12 -10.73
C GLU A 263 1.44 -6.35 -10.31
N VAL A 264 2.75 -6.18 -10.14
CA VAL A 264 3.65 -7.12 -9.48
C VAL A 264 4.37 -6.40 -8.35
N ILE A 265 4.12 -6.83 -7.10
CA ILE A 265 4.50 -6.08 -5.89
C ILE A 265 5.97 -6.29 -5.49
N SER A 266 6.54 -7.49 -5.73
CA SER A 266 7.85 -7.87 -5.23
C SER A 266 8.72 -8.45 -6.36
N PHE A 267 9.32 -9.62 -6.18
CA PHE A 267 10.21 -10.25 -7.15
C PHE A 267 9.54 -10.48 -8.50
N ASN A 268 10.16 -9.99 -9.58
CA ASN A 268 9.55 -9.95 -10.89
C ASN A 268 10.51 -10.51 -11.95
N PHE A 269 10.17 -11.67 -12.50
CA PHE A 269 10.90 -12.34 -13.56
C PHE A 269 10.18 -12.25 -14.92
N LEU A 270 9.30 -11.25 -15.07
CA LEU A 270 8.71 -10.99 -16.39
C LEU A 270 9.82 -10.65 -17.39
N SER A 271 9.76 -11.31 -18.55
CA SER A 271 10.68 -11.09 -19.66
C SER A 271 10.17 -10.05 -20.64
N SER A 272 10.97 -9.75 -21.67
CA SER A 272 10.54 -8.93 -22.80
C SER A 272 9.29 -9.47 -23.49
N ASP A 273 9.19 -10.80 -23.64
CA ASP A 273 8.05 -11.46 -24.26
C ASP A 273 6.79 -11.32 -23.40
N SER A 274 6.94 -11.44 -22.06
CA SER A 274 5.84 -11.20 -21.13
C SER A 274 5.30 -9.77 -21.24
N ILE A 275 6.18 -8.78 -21.37
CA ILE A 275 5.79 -7.37 -21.58
C ILE A 275 5.04 -7.22 -22.92
N SER A 276 5.47 -7.91 -23.98
CA SER A 276 4.79 -7.86 -25.28
C SER A 276 3.34 -8.36 -25.21
N GLY A 277 3.04 -9.31 -24.31
CA GLY A 277 1.68 -9.81 -24.07
C GLY A 277 0.70 -8.72 -23.59
N LEU A 278 1.18 -7.61 -22.99
CA LEU A 278 0.34 -6.47 -22.63
C LEU A 278 -0.17 -5.68 -23.85
N SER A 279 0.40 -5.89 -25.04
CA SER A 279 0.06 -5.14 -26.26
C SER A 279 -1.43 -5.21 -26.62
N THR A 280 -2.10 -6.33 -26.29
CA THR A 280 -3.54 -6.54 -26.53
C THR A 280 -4.44 -5.73 -25.59
N HIS A 281 -3.88 -5.14 -24.52
CA HIS A 281 -4.62 -4.43 -23.47
C HIS A 281 -4.31 -2.92 -23.40
N LEU A 282 -3.46 -2.38 -24.27
CA LEU A 282 -2.99 -0.98 -24.17
C LEU A 282 -4.11 0.05 -24.14
N SER A 283 -5.23 -0.18 -24.81
CA SER A 283 -6.36 0.75 -24.83
C SER A 283 -7.17 0.78 -23.53
N SER A 284 -7.12 -0.29 -22.72
CA SER A 284 -7.84 -0.42 -21.45
C SER A 284 -6.95 -0.22 -20.23
N LEU A 285 -5.63 -0.37 -20.38
CA LEU A 285 -4.67 -0.35 -19.28
C LEU A 285 -4.59 1.06 -18.66
N THR A 286 -5.07 1.18 -17.43
CA THR A 286 -5.07 2.43 -16.65
C THR A 286 -3.98 2.47 -15.59
N GLU A 287 -3.57 1.32 -15.09
CA GLU A 287 -2.55 1.20 -14.04
C GLU A 287 -1.57 0.08 -14.39
N LEU A 288 -0.28 0.40 -14.38
CA LEU A 288 0.83 -0.53 -14.60
C LEU A 288 1.86 -0.34 -13.49
N LYS A 289 2.02 -1.36 -12.62
CA LYS A 289 2.94 -1.30 -11.49
C LYS A 289 3.83 -2.53 -11.47
N LEU A 290 5.11 -2.33 -11.74
CA LEU A 290 6.08 -3.41 -11.90
C LEU A 290 7.28 -3.18 -10.98
N THR A 291 7.35 -3.93 -9.89
CA THR A 291 8.43 -3.86 -8.91
C THR A 291 9.51 -4.88 -9.23
N SER A 292 10.77 -4.55 -8.98
CA SER A 292 11.95 -5.40 -9.20
C SER A 292 12.03 -5.99 -10.61
N LEU A 293 11.74 -5.18 -11.62
CA LEU A 293 11.74 -5.59 -13.02
C LEU A 293 13.18 -5.71 -13.55
N GLY A 294 13.48 -6.77 -14.27
CA GLY A 294 14.78 -6.94 -14.91
C GLY A 294 15.02 -5.91 -16.03
N LEU A 295 16.26 -5.52 -16.26
CA LEU A 295 16.63 -4.48 -17.22
C LEU A 295 16.13 -4.75 -18.65
N ASN A 296 16.20 -6.00 -19.10
CA ASN A 296 15.71 -6.39 -20.43
C ASN A 296 14.19 -6.15 -20.58
N ALA A 297 13.42 -6.40 -19.52
CA ALA A 297 11.99 -6.15 -19.52
C ALA A 297 11.70 -4.64 -19.46
N ILE A 298 12.47 -3.86 -18.70
CA ILE A 298 12.41 -2.38 -18.71
C ILE A 298 12.70 -1.87 -20.13
N ALA A 299 13.76 -2.37 -20.78
CA ALA A 299 14.14 -1.98 -22.12
C ALA A 299 13.09 -2.33 -23.20
N SER A 300 12.19 -3.28 -22.91
CA SER A 300 11.11 -3.67 -23.80
C SER A 300 9.84 -2.84 -23.65
N LEU A 301 9.63 -2.14 -22.52
CA LEU A 301 8.45 -1.27 -22.31
C LEU A 301 8.26 -0.25 -23.46
N PRO A 302 9.30 0.42 -23.97
CA PRO A 302 9.17 1.34 -25.10
C PRO A 302 8.77 0.67 -26.43
N SER A 303 8.80 -0.66 -26.54
CA SER A 303 8.29 -1.37 -27.72
C SER A 303 6.75 -1.39 -27.74
N LEU A 304 6.11 -1.19 -26.59
CA LEU A 304 4.68 -1.02 -26.50
C LEU A 304 4.30 0.39 -27.03
N THR A 305 3.26 0.45 -27.82
CA THR A 305 2.64 1.77 -28.10
C THR A 305 2.19 2.40 -26.78
N ALA A 306 2.44 3.69 -26.58
CA ALA A 306 2.07 4.37 -25.34
C ALA A 306 0.57 4.18 -25.03
N PRO A 307 0.20 3.59 -23.88
CA PRO A 307 -1.19 3.31 -23.57
C PRO A 307 -1.98 4.62 -23.37
N PRO A 308 -3.02 4.88 -24.17
CA PRO A 308 -3.73 6.17 -24.13
C PRO A 308 -4.54 6.38 -22.85
N ALA A 309 -4.86 5.30 -22.13
CA ALA A 309 -5.64 5.34 -20.88
C ALA A 309 -4.78 5.26 -19.62
N LEU A 310 -3.45 5.09 -19.72
CA LEU A 310 -2.55 4.88 -18.58
C LEU A 310 -2.52 6.12 -17.69
N ARG A 311 -2.95 5.96 -16.45
CA ARG A 311 -3.03 7.01 -15.43
C ARG A 311 -2.00 6.86 -14.32
N ALA A 312 -1.63 5.62 -13.99
CA ALA A 312 -0.64 5.33 -12.97
C ALA A 312 0.43 4.38 -13.50
N LEU A 313 1.69 4.77 -13.35
CA LEU A 313 2.87 3.98 -13.69
C LEU A 313 3.80 3.91 -12.49
N ALA A 314 4.11 2.71 -12.03
CA ALA A 314 5.13 2.50 -11.02
C ALA A 314 6.17 1.49 -11.54
N LEU A 315 7.42 1.88 -11.53
CA LEU A 315 8.54 1.06 -11.96
C LEU A 315 9.61 1.02 -10.87
N THR A 316 10.12 -0.17 -10.60
CA THR A 316 11.28 -0.39 -9.73
C THR A 316 12.19 -1.41 -10.40
N ASP A 317 13.49 -1.12 -10.41
CA ASP A 317 14.50 -2.00 -10.99
C ASP A 317 14.94 -3.10 -10.01
N SER A 318 15.44 -4.20 -10.54
CA SER A 318 16.01 -5.32 -9.78
C SER A 318 17.44 -5.07 -9.27
N LYS A 319 18.04 -3.90 -9.57
CA LYS A 319 19.43 -3.51 -9.20
C LYS A 319 20.53 -4.48 -9.69
N VAL A 320 20.40 -5.02 -10.87
CA VAL A 320 21.45 -5.80 -11.51
C VAL A 320 22.39 -4.85 -12.26
N LEU A 321 23.67 -4.84 -11.87
CA LEU A 321 24.71 -4.03 -12.53
C LEU A 321 24.84 -4.41 -14.01
N VAL A 322 24.82 -3.42 -14.90
CA VAL A 322 24.89 -3.57 -16.35
C VAL A 322 25.90 -2.56 -16.94
N ASP A 323 26.34 -2.80 -18.15
CA ASP A 323 27.25 -1.95 -18.91
C ASP A 323 26.62 -0.57 -19.18
N ASN A 324 27.34 0.51 -18.89
CA ASN A 324 26.84 1.89 -18.94
C ASN A 324 26.35 2.33 -20.32
N ASP A 325 26.99 1.90 -21.41
CA ASP A 325 26.61 2.33 -22.78
C ASP A 325 25.19 1.87 -23.19
N LEU A 326 24.74 0.72 -22.65
CA LEU A 326 23.39 0.21 -22.90
C LEU A 326 22.34 0.99 -22.12
N VAL A 327 22.70 1.43 -20.92
CA VAL A 327 21.83 2.12 -19.97
C VAL A 327 21.31 3.43 -20.54
N ASP A 328 22.16 4.29 -21.13
CA ASP A 328 21.77 5.60 -21.68
C ASP A 328 20.72 5.45 -22.79
N SER A 329 20.87 4.45 -23.62
CA SER A 329 19.91 4.17 -24.69
C SER A 329 18.53 3.74 -24.11
N ILE A 330 18.53 2.98 -23.03
CA ILE A 330 17.31 2.55 -22.34
C ILE A 330 16.62 3.73 -21.68
N ILE A 331 17.36 4.59 -20.96
CA ILE A 331 16.85 5.81 -20.31
C ILE A 331 16.15 6.68 -21.35
N THR A 332 16.82 6.96 -22.46
CA THR A 332 16.29 7.82 -23.51
C THR A 332 14.99 7.27 -24.10
N ARG A 333 14.95 5.98 -24.43
CA ARG A 333 13.76 5.34 -25.01
C ARG A 333 12.62 5.28 -23.99
N LEU A 334 12.90 4.93 -22.74
CA LEU A 334 11.92 4.86 -21.66
C LEU A 334 11.34 6.26 -21.36
N GLY A 335 12.21 7.29 -21.28
CA GLY A 335 11.79 8.69 -21.08
C GLY A 335 10.84 9.16 -22.20
N GLN A 336 11.16 8.87 -23.46
CA GLN A 336 10.31 9.20 -24.59
C GLN A 336 8.98 8.44 -24.57
N TRP A 337 8.98 7.18 -24.15
CA TRP A 337 7.77 6.39 -24.01
C TRP A 337 6.87 6.96 -22.90
N ILE A 338 7.41 7.25 -21.72
CA ILE A 338 6.67 7.89 -20.62
C ILE A 338 6.14 9.26 -21.07
N HIS A 339 6.97 10.05 -21.78
CA HIS A 339 6.56 11.33 -22.35
C HIS A 339 5.32 11.19 -23.26
N SER A 340 5.20 10.08 -23.96
CA SER A 340 4.08 9.80 -24.86
C SER A 340 2.80 9.36 -24.13
N CYS A 341 2.88 8.97 -22.84
CA CYS A 341 1.74 8.57 -22.01
C CYS A 341 0.96 9.81 -21.49
N LYS A 342 0.25 10.52 -22.35
CA LYS A 342 -0.38 11.82 -22.05
C LYS A 342 -1.45 11.81 -20.96
N ALA A 343 -2.09 10.66 -20.71
CA ALA A 343 -3.10 10.51 -19.66
C ALA A 343 -2.51 10.27 -18.27
N LEU A 344 -1.18 10.09 -18.16
CA LEU A 344 -0.50 9.75 -16.93
C LEU A 344 -0.69 10.87 -15.88
N LYS A 345 -1.07 10.45 -14.66
CA LYS A 345 -1.30 11.32 -13.49
C LYS A 345 -0.39 10.97 -12.33
N GLU A 346 -0.02 9.69 -12.21
CA GLU A 346 0.79 9.19 -11.12
C GLU A 346 2.00 8.48 -11.68
N LEU A 347 3.20 8.92 -11.29
CA LEU A 347 4.47 8.35 -11.71
C LEU A 347 5.32 8.05 -10.49
N HIS A 348 5.70 6.78 -10.34
CA HIS A 348 6.57 6.30 -9.27
C HIS A 348 7.78 5.61 -9.88
N ILE A 349 8.96 6.19 -9.71
CA ILE A 349 10.25 5.64 -10.11
C ILE A 349 11.09 5.40 -8.87
N ARG A 350 11.41 4.14 -8.61
CA ARG A 350 12.09 3.78 -7.35
C ARG A 350 13.21 2.78 -7.59
N ARG A 351 14.34 3.01 -6.94
CA ARG A 351 15.50 2.10 -6.93
C ARG A 351 15.97 1.70 -8.33
N PHE A 352 16.17 2.68 -9.19
CA PHE A 352 16.78 2.45 -10.50
C PHE A 352 18.31 2.39 -10.38
N VAL A 353 18.95 1.54 -11.20
CA VAL A 353 20.43 1.44 -11.27
C VAL A 353 21.01 2.67 -11.98
N PHE A 354 20.22 3.33 -12.82
CA PHE A 354 20.63 4.49 -13.60
C PHE A 354 20.00 5.78 -13.08
N ASP A 355 20.58 6.91 -13.48
CA ASP A 355 20.14 8.23 -13.04
C ASP A 355 18.66 8.49 -13.36
N PRO A 356 17.81 8.55 -12.31
CA PRO A 356 16.39 8.80 -12.49
C PRO A 356 16.10 10.27 -12.86
N ASN A 357 17.01 11.21 -12.59
CA ASN A 357 16.83 12.63 -12.92
C ASN A 357 16.84 12.83 -14.44
N THR A 358 17.79 12.19 -15.13
CA THR A 358 17.84 12.20 -16.61
C THR A 358 16.60 11.58 -17.23
N LEU A 359 16.13 10.44 -16.70
CA LEU A 359 14.87 9.82 -17.14
C LEU A 359 13.68 10.78 -17.01
N LEU A 360 13.54 11.41 -15.83
CA LEU A 360 12.41 12.29 -15.53
C LEU A 360 12.47 13.62 -16.30
N SER A 361 13.66 14.19 -16.49
CA SER A 361 13.80 15.42 -17.31
C SER A 361 13.29 15.21 -18.73
N GLN A 362 13.55 14.05 -19.33
CA GLN A 362 13.04 13.68 -20.64
C GLN A 362 11.54 13.36 -20.64
N ALA A 363 11.08 12.59 -19.65
CA ALA A 363 9.68 12.15 -19.54
C ALA A 363 8.73 13.34 -19.30
N LEU A 364 9.14 14.32 -18.51
CA LEU A 364 8.33 15.47 -18.10
C LEU A 364 8.57 16.73 -18.96
N ALA A 365 9.42 16.65 -19.97
CA ALA A 365 9.67 17.76 -20.90
C ALA A 365 8.37 18.34 -21.48
N ASN A 366 8.45 19.55 -22.01
CA ASN A 366 7.30 20.26 -22.57
C ASN A 366 6.46 19.40 -23.52
N GLY A 367 5.15 19.33 -23.25
CA GLY A 367 4.23 18.48 -23.99
C GLY A 367 4.11 17.05 -23.44
N GLY A 368 4.83 16.69 -22.38
CA GLY A 368 4.71 15.44 -21.65
C GLY A 368 3.41 15.29 -20.84
N PRO A 369 3.32 14.25 -19.98
CA PRO A 369 2.20 14.07 -19.07
C PRO A 369 2.12 15.21 -18.04
N ARG A 370 0.90 15.48 -17.54
CA ARG A 370 0.68 16.44 -16.45
C ARG A 370 0.33 15.66 -15.19
N LEU A 371 1.33 15.50 -14.32
CA LEU A 371 1.21 14.71 -13.13
C LEU A 371 0.41 15.40 -12.02
N THR A 372 -0.24 14.60 -11.20
CA THR A 372 -0.78 14.98 -9.88
C THR A 372 0.06 14.39 -8.75
N THR A 373 0.75 13.28 -9.01
CA THR A 373 1.62 12.59 -8.05
C THR A 373 2.93 12.19 -8.73
N LEU A 374 4.05 12.54 -8.11
CA LEU A 374 5.38 12.10 -8.48
C LEU A 374 6.09 11.54 -7.26
N SER A 375 6.62 10.33 -7.37
CA SER A 375 7.47 9.71 -6.35
C SER A 375 8.78 9.24 -6.98
N LEU A 376 9.88 9.72 -6.44
CA LEU A 376 11.21 9.40 -6.89
C LEU A 376 12.05 8.96 -5.70
N SER A 377 12.66 7.79 -5.77
CA SER A 377 13.74 7.38 -4.87
C SER A 377 15.07 7.30 -5.62
N ASP A 378 16.16 7.29 -4.85
CA ASP A 378 17.54 7.43 -5.35
C ASP A 378 17.76 8.79 -6.08
N TYR A 379 17.06 9.83 -5.61
CA TYR A 379 17.23 11.18 -6.10
C TYR A 379 18.62 11.71 -5.73
N VAL A 380 19.31 12.28 -6.72
CA VAL A 380 20.65 12.89 -6.56
C VAL A 380 20.53 14.39 -6.87
N ALA A 381 20.66 15.21 -5.84
CA ALA A 381 20.42 16.66 -5.98
C ALA A 381 21.47 17.36 -6.84
N SER A 382 22.73 16.93 -6.81
CA SER A 382 23.84 17.57 -7.54
C SER A 382 23.72 17.52 -9.08
N GLU A 383 22.97 16.54 -9.61
CA GLU A 383 22.80 16.33 -11.05
C GLU A 383 21.35 16.61 -11.51
N ALA A 384 20.55 17.27 -10.68
CA ALA A 384 19.09 17.36 -10.88
C ALA A 384 18.62 18.66 -11.54
N ARG A 385 19.51 19.51 -12.06
CA ARG A 385 19.11 20.84 -12.59
C ARG A 385 18.06 20.76 -13.70
N ASP A 386 18.30 19.93 -14.70
CA ASP A 386 17.34 19.76 -15.82
C ASP A 386 16.02 19.16 -15.34
N PHE A 387 16.08 18.28 -14.34
CA PHE A 387 14.88 17.77 -13.70
C PHE A 387 14.12 18.85 -12.94
N HIS A 388 14.81 19.73 -12.19
CA HIS A 388 14.15 20.84 -11.48
C HIS A 388 13.44 21.81 -12.44
N GLU A 389 14.04 22.12 -13.58
CA GLU A 389 13.41 22.96 -14.60
C GLU A 389 12.13 22.30 -15.16
N THR A 390 12.17 21.00 -15.42
CA THR A 390 10.98 20.25 -15.89
C THR A 390 9.94 20.05 -14.79
N LEU A 391 10.36 19.84 -13.54
CA LEU A 391 9.49 19.76 -12.38
C LEU A 391 8.65 21.02 -12.20
N GLY A 392 9.25 22.21 -12.31
CA GLY A 392 8.54 23.49 -12.24
C GLY A 392 7.44 23.64 -13.30
N SER A 393 7.52 22.91 -14.41
CA SER A 393 6.47 22.88 -15.44
C SER A 393 5.21 22.10 -15.03
N GLN A 394 5.27 21.25 -13.99
CA GLN A 394 4.21 20.34 -13.54
C GLN A 394 3.19 21.04 -12.62
N LYS A 395 2.53 22.08 -13.12
CA LYS A 395 1.60 22.95 -12.34
C LYS A 395 0.40 22.23 -11.71
N THR A 396 0.11 21.01 -12.12
CA THR A 396 -0.98 20.16 -11.57
C THR A 396 -0.53 19.27 -10.42
N LEU A 397 0.77 19.30 -10.05
CA LEU A 397 1.34 18.42 -9.05
C LEU A 397 0.80 18.77 -7.66
N GLN A 398 0.25 17.76 -6.98
CA GLN A 398 -0.30 17.86 -5.63
C GLN A 398 0.54 17.08 -4.61
N ASN A 399 1.10 15.95 -5.03
CA ASN A 399 1.89 15.09 -4.15
C ASN A 399 3.27 14.88 -4.76
N LEU A 400 4.30 15.29 -4.04
CA LEU A 400 5.70 15.10 -4.41
C LEU A 400 6.44 14.38 -3.31
N TYR A 401 7.06 13.25 -3.66
CA TYR A 401 7.88 12.44 -2.78
C TYR A 401 9.27 12.30 -3.42
N LEU A 402 10.27 12.97 -2.86
CA LEU A 402 11.67 12.83 -3.24
C LEU A 402 12.41 12.14 -2.10
N SER A 403 13.13 11.08 -2.39
CA SER A 403 13.98 10.38 -1.44
C SER A 403 15.35 10.12 -2.05
N GLY A 404 16.40 10.51 -1.34
CA GLY A 404 17.80 10.34 -1.73
C GLY A 404 18.64 9.84 -0.56
N GLU A 405 19.92 9.66 -0.77
CA GLU A 405 20.87 9.27 0.29
C GLU A 405 21.54 10.46 1.01
N GLY A 406 21.31 11.69 0.52
CA GLY A 406 21.71 12.94 1.18
C GLY A 406 23.18 13.15 1.47
N MET A 407 24.07 12.31 0.94
CA MET A 407 25.46 12.19 1.37
C MET A 407 26.38 13.34 0.94
N GLU A 408 25.97 14.14 -0.02
CA GLU A 408 26.81 15.22 -0.55
C GLU A 408 26.28 16.61 -0.19
N PRO A 409 27.17 17.57 0.17
CA PRO A 409 26.77 18.96 0.32
C PRO A 409 26.41 19.51 -1.06
N VAL A 410 25.17 19.93 -1.24
CA VAL A 410 24.66 20.39 -2.51
C VAL A 410 24.57 21.90 -2.52
N GLU A 411 25.33 22.54 -3.42
CA GLU A 411 25.19 23.98 -3.70
C GLU A 411 23.85 24.29 -4.41
N ASP A 412 23.17 23.27 -4.96
CA ASP A 412 22.00 23.39 -5.85
C ASP A 412 20.64 23.31 -5.17
N ASN A 413 20.56 23.32 -3.83
CA ASN A 413 19.27 23.36 -3.12
C ASN A 413 18.39 24.55 -3.51
N VAL A 414 19.01 25.66 -3.93
CA VAL A 414 18.33 26.86 -4.41
C VAL A 414 17.51 26.55 -5.66
N HIS A 415 18.03 25.73 -6.59
CA HIS A 415 17.32 25.37 -7.81
C HIS A 415 16.09 24.47 -7.52
N LEU A 416 16.20 23.55 -6.55
CA LEU A 416 15.06 22.78 -6.10
C LEU A 416 13.99 23.69 -5.50
N VAL A 417 14.37 24.61 -4.61
CA VAL A 417 13.43 25.57 -4.01
C VAL A 417 12.77 26.44 -5.09
N GLN A 418 13.54 26.90 -6.09
CA GLN A 418 13.00 27.69 -7.19
C GLN A 418 11.97 26.91 -8.03
N ALA A 419 12.14 25.60 -8.21
CA ALA A 419 11.16 24.78 -8.93
C ALA A 419 9.77 24.83 -8.29
N PHE A 420 9.68 24.98 -6.96
CA PHE A 420 8.40 25.09 -6.25
C PHE A 420 7.65 26.41 -6.50
N ALA A 421 8.31 27.45 -7.01
CA ALA A 421 7.66 28.74 -7.28
C ALA A 421 6.45 28.63 -8.24
N GLU A 422 6.48 27.62 -9.12
CA GLU A 422 5.41 27.37 -10.09
C GLU A 422 4.41 26.27 -9.65
N LEU A 423 4.70 25.55 -8.52
CA LEU A 423 3.93 24.39 -8.06
C LEU A 423 2.86 24.77 -7.01
N ASN A 424 1.90 25.58 -7.40
CA ASN A 424 0.92 26.18 -6.49
C ASN A 424 -0.11 25.21 -5.90
N GLU A 425 -0.20 23.96 -6.39
CA GLU A 425 -1.20 22.97 -5.97
C GLU A 425 -0.65 21.92 -5.00
N ILE A 426 0.61 22.03 -4.56
CA ILE A 426 1.25 21.07 -3.64
C ILE A 426 0.47 20.99 -2.31
N ARG A 427 0.09 19.76 -1.95
CA ARG A 427 -0.56 19.41 -0.68
C ARG A 427 0.29 18.47 0.16
N VAL A 428 1.00 17.56 -0.49
CA VAL A 428 1.91 16.63 0.19
C VAL A 428 3.30 16.83 -0.39
N LEU A 429 4.25 17.14 0.48
CA LEU A 429 5.66 17.26 0.14
C LEU A 429 6.50 16.46 1.12
N GLU A 430 7.23 15.47 0.60
CA GLU A 430 8.19 14.70 1.37
C GLU A 430 9.58 14.81 0.70
N LEU A 431 10.53 15.39 1.43
CA LEU A 431 11.93 15.56 1.02
C LEU A 431 12.81 14.76 2.00
N LYS A 432 12.97 13.45 1.73
CA LYS A 432 13.69 12.51 2.61
C LYS A 432 15.11 12.27 2.10
N GLY A 433 16.11 12.60 2.90
CA GLY A 433 17.52 12.41 2.52
C GLY A 433 17.90 13.12 1.23
N VAL A 434 17.22 14.23 0.90
CA VAL A 434 17.42 14.95 -0.36
C VAL A 434 18.75 15.69 -0.35
N SER A 435 19.13 16.28 0.77
CA SER A 435 20.41 16.97 0.93
C SER A 435 20.71 17.24 2.40
N ASN A 436 21.89 16.88 2.85
CA ASN A 436 22.42 17.27 4.17
C ASN A 436 22.73 18.78 4.27
N GLY A 437 22.81 19.49 3.14
CA GLY A 437 23.00 20.93 3.10
C GLY A 437 21.71 21.74 3.03
N PHE A 438 20.54 21.12 3.26
CA PHE A 438 19.26 21.84 3.26
C PHE A 438 19.12 22.65 4.54
N THR A 439 19.45 23.95 4.45
CA THR A 439 19.51 24.84 5.61
C THR A 439 18.14 25.41 5.97
N GLN A 440 18.06 26.01 7.14
CA GLN A 440 16.86 26.71 7.61
C GLN A 440 16.38 27.80 6.63
N ASP A 441 17.29 28.53 5.97
CA ASP A 441 16.93 29.56 4.98
C ASP A 441 16.25 28.93 3.74
N HIS A 442 16.71 27.75 3.31
CA HIS A 442 16.06 27.00 2.23
C HIS A 442 14.63 26.59 2.62
N VAL A 443 14.43 26.12 3.87
CA VAL A 443 13.10 25.75 4.39
C VAL A 443 12.19 26.99 4.47
N MET A 444 12.68 28.11 4.96
CA MET A 444 11.91 29.36 5.04
C MET A 444 11.49 29.83 3.65
N ALA A 445 12.39 29.77 2.68
CA ALA A 445 12.08 30.12 1.27
C ALA A 445 11.05 29.14 0.68
N LEU A 446 11.22 27.84 0.89
CA LEU A 446 10.31 26.79 0.42
C LEU A 446 8.89 26.97 0.96
N VAL A 447 8.75 27.16 2.28
CA VAL A 447 7.45 27.32 2.95
C VAL A 447 6.64 28.49 2.38
N ALA A 448 7.31 29.57 1.99
CA ALA A 448 6.66 30.71 1.34
C ALA A 448 6.03 30.36 -0.03
N LEU A 449 6.57 29.34 -0.71
CA LEU A 449 6.13 28.91 -2.04
C LEU A 449 5.04 27.83 -2.02
N ILE A 450 4.82 27.14 -0.87
CA ILE A 450 3.88 26.02 -0.75
C ILE A 450 2.73 26.27 0.25
N PRO A 451 1.95 27.35 0.13
CA PRO A 451 0.97 27.76 1.14
C PRO A 451 -0.20 26.78 1.33
N ARG A 452 -0.38 25.82 0.41
CA ARG A 452 -1.48 24.84 0.43
C ARG A 452 -1.09 23.49 1.03
N VAL A 453 0.17 23.35 1.49
CA VAL A 453 0.66 22.06 1.99
C VAL A 453 -0.12 21.62 3.25
N GLU A 454 -0.52 20.37 3.24
CA GLU A 454 -1.23 19.69 4.33
C GLU A 454 -0.32 18.70 5.07
N ARG A 455 0.64 18.10 4.35
CA ARG A 455 1.64 17.19 4.91
C ARG A 455 3.02 17.59 4.41
N LEU A 456 3.92 17.83 5.35
CA LEU A 456 5.31 18.19 5.08
C LEU A 456 6.24 17.25 5.82
N TRP A 457 7.14 16.60 5.09
CA TRP A 457 8.32 15.94 5.62
C TRP A 457 9.54 16.63 5.07
N ILE A 458 10.44 17.05 5.94
CA ILE A 458 11.64 17.75 5.56
C ILE A 458 12.82 17.27 6.37
N ASP A 459 13.89 16.93 5.65
CA ASP A 459 15.18 16.64 6.21
C ASP A 459 16.12 17.85 6.00
N GLY A 460 17.12 18.00 6.83
CA GLY A 460 18.06 19.10 6.70
C GLY A 460 19.27 18.96 7.62
N ASP A 461 20.11 20.00 7.60
CA ASP A 461 21.32 20.05 8.41
C ASP A 461 21.00 20.38 9.87
N TYR A 462 20.72 21.64 10.16
CA TYR A 462 20.46 22.13 11.51
C TYR A 462 19.30 23.13 11.52
N PHE A 463 18.37 22.95 12.44
CA PHE A 463 17.22 23.85 12.63
C PHE A 463 17.09 24.28 14.08
N ASP A 464 16.75 25.57 14.28
CA ASP A 464 16.46 26.17 15.58
C ASP A 464 15.00 26.66 15.68
N ASP A 465 14.67 27.29 16.82
CA ASP A 465 13.32 27.77 17.11
C ASP A 465 12.75 28.77 16.10
N SER A 466 13.58 29.44 15.32
CA SER A 466 13.10 30.44 14.35
C SER A 466 12.30 29.81 13.18
N ILE A 467 12.51 28.52 12.90
CA ILE A 467 11.80 27.80 11.85
C ILE A 467 10.29 27.68 12.11
N TRP A 468 9.88 27.68 13.40
CA TRP A 468 8.47 27.57 13.78
C TRP A 468 7.62 28.73 13.25
N LEU A 469 8.24 29.91 13.07
CA LEU A 469 7.57 31.06 12.47
C LEU A 469 7.17 30.76 11.02
N ALA A 470 8.04 30.14 10.25
CA ALA A 470 7.75 29.74 8.87
C ALA A 470 6.62 28.72 8.81
N PHE A 471 6.71 27.64 9.58
CA PHE A 471 5.65 26.62 9.60
C PHE A 471 4.30 27.15 10.08
N SER A 472 4.27 28.14 10.96
CA SER A 472 3.04 28.81 11.42
C SER A 472 2.31 29.55 10.27
N CYS A 473 2.96 29.83 9.15
CA CYS A 473 2.34 30.43 7.96
C CYS A 473 1.50 29.42 7.16
N LEU A 474 1.75 28.12 7.33
CA LEU A 474 1.08 27.03 6.62
C LEU A 474 -0.31 26.76 7.20
N SER A 475 -1.32 27.48 6.74
CA SER A 475 -2.66 27.47 7.32
C SER A 475 -3.42 26.13 7.15
N LYS A 476 -2.95 25.22 6.30
CA LYS A 476 -3.58 23.93 6.01
C LYS A 476 -2.78 22.75 6.56
N LEU A 477 -1.64 23.00 7.20
CA LEU A 477 -0.74 21.96 7.68
C LEU A 477 -1.44 21.07 8.71
N ARG A 478 -1.38 19.75 8.51
CA ARG A 478 -1.95 18.72 9.38
C ARG A 478 -0.92 17.72 9.87
N SER A 479 0.20 17.62 9.14
CA SER A 479 1.28 16.71 9.52
C SER A 479 2.62 17.36 9.18
N LEU A 480 3.51 17.39 10.15
CA LEU A 480 4.87 17.90 10.03
C LEU A 480 5.85 16.87 10.57
N VAL A 481 6.79 16.46 9.74
CA VAL A 481 7.93 15.64 10.13
C VAL A 481 9.21 16.42 9.83
N ILE A 482 10.07 16.56 10.84
CA ILE A 482 11.38 17.21 10.74
C ILE A 482 12.42 16.16 11.10
N GLN A 483 13.37 15.94 10.21
CA GLN A 483 14.52 15.06 10.44
C GLN A 483 15.81 15.84 10.21
N ALA A 484 16.36 16.42 11.28
CA ALA A 484 17.55 17.25 11.23
C ALA A 484 18.22 17.28 12.61
N LEU A 485 19.47 17.69 12.67
CA LEU A 485 20.12 18.07 13.93
C LEU A 485 19.43 19.34 14.44
N SER A 486 18.35 19.17 15.17
CA SER A 486 17.50 20.28 15.58
C SER A 486 17.71 20.61 17.08
N GLU A 487 17.70 21.90 17.39
CA GLU A 487 17.77 22.43 18.75
C GLU A 487 16.52 23.28 19.03
N PHE A 488 15.45 22.62 19.46
CA PHE A 488 14.17 23.26 19.73
C PHE A 488 13.91 23.38 21.22
N SER A 489 13.53 24.58 21.66
CA SER A 489 13.04 24.77 23.03
C SER A 489 11.64 24.22 23.22
N GLU A 490 11.36 23.69 24.42
CA GLU A 490 10.01 23.24 24.81
C GLU A 490 8.95 24.32 24.57
N GLN A 491 9.30 25.56 24.93
CA GLN A 491 8.39 26.71 24.83
C GLN A 491 8.04 27.04 23.37
N ALA A 492 8.99 26.90 22.46
CA ALA A 492 8.76 27.17 21.04
C ALA A 492 7.83 26.14 20.42
N ILE A 493 8.04 24.84 20.70
CA ILE A 493 7.16 23.77 20.23
C ILE A 493 5.75 23.94 20.79
N ILE A 494 5.59 24.15 22.10
CA ILE A 494 4.28 24.37 22.74
C ILE A 494 3.58 25.60 22.13
N SER A 495 4.32 26.70 21.92
CA SER A 495 3.78 27.90 21.29
C SER A 495 3.32 27.62 19.85
N PHE A 496 4.08 26.86 19.08
CA PHE A 496 3.73 26.48 17.71
C PHE A 496 2.43 25.65 17.67
N VAL A 497 2.37 24.53 18.43
CA VAL A 497 1.19 23.65 18.40
C VAL A 497 -0.08 24.34 18.92
N THR A 498 0.07 25.28 19.87
CA THR A 498 -1.06 26.07 20.39
C THR A 498 -1.60 27.07 19.37
N LYS A 499 -0.74 27.58 18.48
CA LYS A 499 -1.08 28.62 17.50
C LYS A 499 -1.42 28.10 16.11
N LEU A 500 -1.51 26.77 15.93
CA LEU A 500 -1.82 26.17 14.63
C LEU A 500 -3.13 26.72 14.05
N LYS A 501 -3.07 27.34 12.88
CA LYS A 501 -4.23 27.92 12.18
C LYS A 501 -5.22 26.87 11.70
N SER A 502 -4.73 25.67 11.37
CA SER A 502 -5.55 24.51 10.97
C SER A 502 -6.28 23.85 12.16
N GLY A 503 -5.96 24.26 13.40
CA GLY A 503 -6.35 23.59 14.62
C GLY A 503 -5.34 22.53 15.05
N SER A 504 -5.18 22.35 16.35
CA SER A 504 -4.24 21.39 16.94
C SER A 504 -4.80 19.96 17.03
N HIS A 505 -6.13 19.81 16.97
CA HIS A 505 -6.77 18.49 17.04
C HIS A 505 -6.45 17.64 15.81
N GLY A 506 -5.89 16.45 16.06
CA GLY A 506 -5.53 15.51 14.99
C GLY A 506 -4.28 15.90 14.21
N PHE A 507 -3.52 16.92 14.66
CA PHE A 507 -2.26 17.29 14.03
C PHE A 507 -1.15 16.31 14.42
N ASN A 508 -0.38 15.88 13.44
CA ASN A 508 0.75 14.98 13.64
C ASN A 508 2.06 15.77 13.61
N LEU A 509 2.86 15.67 14.65
CA LEU A 509 4.18 16.28 14.77
C LEU A 509 5.22 15.21 15.10
N SER A 510 6.23 15.07 14.27
CA SER A 510 7.38 14.20 14.51
C SER A 510 8.66 15.01 14.35
N ILE A 511 9.52 14.98 15.35
CA ILE A 511 10.84 15.62 15.38
C ILE A 511 11.85 14.50 15.61
N MET A 512 12.73 14.29 14.65
CA MET A 512 13.71 13.22 14.63
C MET A 512 15.13 13.80 14.59
N ASN A 513 16.11 13.09 15.15
CA ASN A 513 17.52 13.50 15.22
C ASN A 513 17.75 14.83 15.95
N SER A 514 16.94 15.17 16.95
CA SER A 514 17.20 16.31 17.81
C SER A 514 18.51 16.14 18.57
N VAL A 515 19.27 17.22 18.75
CA VAL A 515 20.51 17.17 19.54
C VAL A 515 20.22 16.84 21.00
N THR A 516 21.17 16.20 21.69
CA THR A 516 20.97 15.71 23.07
C THR A 516 20.64 16.83 24.05
N GLU A 517 21.21 18.01 23.83
CA GLU A 517 20.98 19.21 24.64
C GLU A 517 19.54 19.76 24.54
N ALA A 518 18.85 19.47 23.44
CA ALA A 518 17.46 19.85 23.21
C ALA A 518 16.46 18.76 23.63
N ASN A 519 16.81 17.96 24.64
CA ASN A 519 15.91 16.95 25.17
C ASN A 519 14.67 17.59 25.82
N LEU A 520 13.49 17.13 25.42
CA LEU A 520 12.22 17.59 25.98
C LEU A 520 11.91 16.83 27.27
N SER A 521 11.51 17.58 28.31
CA SER A 521 11.02 16.97 29.55
C SER A 521 9.76 16.13 29.30
N GLU A 522 9.53 15.12 30.15
CA GLU A 522 8.31 14.31 30.07
C GLU A 522 7.05 15.14 30.20
N ASP A 523 7.09 16.18 31.04
CA ASP A 523 5.98 17.12 31.27
C ASP A 523 5.70 17.95 29.99
N ALA A 524 6.73 18.41 29.29
CA ALA A 524 6.58 19.11 28.03
C ALA A 524 6.01 18.19 26.94
N GLN A 525 6.53 16.98 26.82
CA GLN A 525 6.00 15.99 25.86
C GLN A 525 4.54 15.65 26.14
N LYS A 526 4.18 15.49 27.41
CA LYS A 526 2.79 15.28 27.82
C LYS A 526 1.91 16.47 27.46
N SER A 527 2.36 17.69 27.77
CA SER A 527 1.62 18.92 27.45
C SER A 527 1.38 19.06 25.94
N ILE A 528 2.37 18.72 25.10
CA ILE A 528 2.22 18.74 23.64
C ILE A 528 1.19 17.69 23.20
N ARG A 529 1.24 16.47 23.73
CA ARG A 529 0.25 15.41 23.41
C ARG A 529 -1.16 15.82 23.84
N ASP A 530 -1.32 16.47 24.97
CA ASP A 530 -2.61 16.96 25.47
C ASP A 530 -3.20 18.06 24.58
N ILE A 531 -2.35 18.89 23.94
CA ILE A 531 -2.77 19.91 22.98
C ILE A 531 -3.16 19.27 21.64
N LEU A 532 -2.43 18.23 21.19
CA LEU A 532 -2.63 17.55 19.92
C LEU A 532 -3.69 16.42 19.99
N ILE A 533 -4.79 16.63 20.71
CA ILE A 533 -5.82 15.60 20.95
C ILE A 533 -6.20 14.86 19.66
N GLY A 534 -6.01 13.53 19.64
CA GLY A 534 -6.27 12.68 18.48
C GLY A 534 -5.19 12.69 17.40
N GLY A 535 -4.12 13.48 17.58
CA GLY A 535 -2.92 13.50 16.74
C GLY A 535 -1.78 12.68 17.32
N LEU A 536 -0.67 12.64 16.59
CA LEU A 536 0.56 11.95 16.96
C LEU A 536 1.64 12.96 17.36
N PHE A 537 2.34 12.70 18.46
CA PHE A 537 3.59 13.39 18.78
C PHE A 537 4.72 12.40 18.99
N GLU A 538 5.77 12.53 18.19
CA GLU A 538 7.00 11.74 18.27
C GLU A 538 8.19 12.70 18.44
N PHE A 539 9.09 12.34 19.35
CA PHE A 539 10.32 13.06 19.56
C PHE A 539 11.47 12.07 19.73
N GLY A 540 12.50 12.20 18.90
CA GLY A 540 13.70 11.36 18.91
C GLY A 540 14.96 12.18 18.99
N LEU A 541 15.88 11.79 19.88
CA LEU A 541 17.23 12.33 19.94
C LEU A 541 18.12 11.67 18.90
N ALA A 542 19.14 12.38 18.43
CA ALA A 542 20.20 11.79 17.64
C ALA A 542 20.86 10.67 18.46
N GLN A 543 20.87 9.46 17.92
CA GLN A 543 21.65 8.38 18.52
C GLN A 543 23.12 8.70 18.26
N GLU A 544 23.95 8.76 19.33
CA GLU A 544 25.39 8.66 19.17
C GLU A 544 25.64 7.30 18.50
N GLU A 545 26.10 7.30 17.25
CA GLU A 545 26.66 6.10 16.65
C GLU A 545 27.87 5.71 17.51
N PHE A 546 27.64 4.83 18.48
CA PHE A 546 28.73 4.08 19.07
C PHE A 546 29.31 3.22 17.95
N SER A 547 30.39 3.73 17.39
CA SER A 547 31.30 2.96 16.54
C SER A 547 32.00 1.91 17.39
N ASP A 548 31.28 0.93 17.90
CA ASP A 548 31.82 -0.34 18.33
C ASP A 548 32.17 -1.19 17.10
N MET A 549 33.14 -0.68 16.36
CA MET A 549 34.02 -1.52 15.57
C MET A 549 34.96 -2.23 16.55
N SER A 550 34.44 -3.12 17.37
CA SER A 550 35.23 -4.18 17.93
C SER A 550 35.63 -5.11 16.78
N SER A 551 36.85 -4.91 16.32
CA SER A 551 37.64 -5.84 15.54
C SER A 551 37.57 -7.25 16.17
N GLU A 552 36.61 -8.06 15.77
CA GLU A 552 36.74 -9.51 15.89
C GLU A 552 37.62 -9.98 14.72
N GLU A 553 38.88 -10.16 15.05
CA GLU A 553 39.87 -10.91 14.30
C GLU A 553 39.25 -12.24 13.85
N PHE A 554 39.10 -12.40 12.56
CA PHE A 554 39.04 -13.73 11.95
C PHE A 554 40.44 -14.33 12.05
N SER A 555 40.65 -15.21 13.02
CA SER A 555 41.75 -16.18 13.02
C SER A 555 41.17 -17.55 12.72
N ASP A 556 41.66 -18.10 11.60
CA ASP A 556 41.75 -19.49 11.13
C ASP A 556 40.44 -20.31 11.00
#